data_0b3d45a360c32e36cca52391448e8a30
#
_entry.id   0b3d45a360c32e36cca52391448e8a30
#
_cell.length_a   1.000
_cell.length_b   1.000
_cell.length_c   1.000
_cell.angle_alpha   90.00
_cell.angle_beta   90.00
_cell.angle_gamma   90.00
#
_symmetry.space_group_name_H-M   'P 1'
#
loop_
_entity.id
_entity.type
_entity.pdbx_description
1 polymer ?
#
loop_
_entity_poly.entity_id
_entity_poly.type
_entity_poly.pdbx_seq_one_letter_code
_entity_poly.pdbx_strand_id
1 'polypeptide(L)'
;MNKTEKLLKKHIKKAKNILLLTHKGPDIDAFSSMLLMYKAIKEMYPEKQITMKTRQYPNSKLPLMKELTVLQKEENIQPEGEDLIIITDSSVWKLCQEEGDTIKETNASVFFIDHHRTDIDEEERTNQYFINEGRSSATEQVYVTLKRIFRDKFKIDKEAAALVQYGIIVDTGRFLFDLTTPETFRVFAEVMEVYRVDIEDFEYRSAKFPREANDVVIEYLKTLTIEGDMAYMYISQDIIDQRGFEKQAVNEAFVFLKDKYLRFIQGVHWGFIVKPMFNDDNEWSVSFRSTKGYQDVELIAKELNGGGHEYASAIKIKADNVEEILDTVLNTIKKVTS
;
A
#
# COMPACT_ATOMS: atom_id res chain seq x y z
N MET A 1 7.82 5.92 25.77
CA MET A 1 8.81 5.09 25.07
C MET A 1 8.75 3.67 25.62
N ASN A 2 8.33 2.71 24.83
CA ASN A 2 8.26 1.29 25.18
C ASN A 2 9.64 0.60 25.09
N LYS A 3 9.70 -0.73 25.34
CA LYS A 3 10.97 -1.49 25.32
C LYS A 3 11.60 -1.53 23.92
N THR A 4 10.79 -1.76 22.89
CA THR A 4 11.25 -1.86 21.49
C THR A 4 11.74 -0.50 20.97
N GLU A 5 11.05 0.59 21.28
CA GLU A 5 11.51 1.95 20.95
C GLU A 5 12.85 2.29 21.60
N LYS A 6 13.09 1.85 22.87
CA LYS A 6 14.39 2.00 23.54
C LYS A 6 15.48 1.23 22.82
N LEU A 7 15.17 0.01 22.35
CA LEU A 7 16.10 -0.78 21.56
C LEU A 7 16.39 -0.13 20.21
N LEU A 8 15.37 0.32 19.47
CA LEU A 8 15.55 1.03 18.21
C LEU A 8 16.48 2.24 18.38
N LYS A 9 16.22 3.09 19.36
CA LYS A 9 17.11 4.23 19.70
C LYS A 9 18.55 3.81 19.93
N LYS A 10 18.77 2.72 20.68
CA LYS A 10 20.09 2.18 20.98
C LYS A 10 20.79 1.69 19.70
N HIS A 11 20.05 0.98 18.83
CA HIS A 11 20.58 0.46 17.56
C HIS A 11 20.87 1.59 16.58
N ILE A 12 19.98 2.57 16.41
CA ILE A 12 20.24 3.75 15.58
C ILE A 12 21.52 4.45 16.06
N LYS A 13 21.69 4.64 17.39
CA LYS A 13 22.90 5.30 17.91
C LYS A 13 24.18 4.53 17.62
N LYS A 14 24.17 3.18 17.67
CA LYS A 14 25.34 2.33 17.49
C LYS A 14 25.70 2.07 16.03
N ALA A 15 24.71 1.91 15.17
CA ALA A 15 24.90 1.57 13.78
C ALA A 15 25.70 2.64 13.05
N LYS A 16 26.59 2.22 12.17
CA LYS A 16 27.29 3.08 11.19
C LYS A 16 26.59 3.02 9.84
N ASN A 17 26.22 1.81 9.43
CA ASN A 17 25.57 1.52 8.16
C ASN A 17 24.13 1.10 8.42
N ILE A 18 23.16 1.85 7.89
CA ILE A 18 21.72 1.63 8.07
C ILE A 18 21.07 1.44 6.72
N LEU A 19 20.32 0.35 6.56
CA LEU A 19 19.48 0.11 5.42
C LEU A 19 18.02 0.40 5.77
N LEU A 20 17.38 1.23 4.97
CA LEU A 20 15.95 1.50 5.04
C LEU A 20 15.24 0.83 3.87
N LEU A 21 14.18 0.11 4.18
CA LEU A 21 13.37 -0.63 3.23
C LEU A 21 11.88 -0.34 3.45
N THR A 22 11.10 -0.68 2.43
CA THR A 22 9.64 -0.77 2.50
C THR A 22 9.16 -1.90 1.59
N HIS A 23 7.85 -2.11 1.45
CA HIS A 23 7.32 -3.17 0.58
C HIS A 23 7.65 -2.93 -0.91
N LYS A 24 7.57 -3.98 -1.74
CA LYS A 24 8.09 -4.02 -3.13
C LYS A 24 7.45 -3.07 -4.13
N GLY A 25 6.28 -2.59 -3.90
CA GLY A 25 5.58 -1.61 -4.75
C GLY A 25 5.11 -0.45 -3.89
N PRO A 26 6.04 0.40 -3.37
CA PRO A 26 5.71 1.37 -2.36
C PRO A 26 4.64 2.34 -2.86
N ASP A 27 3.62 2.50 -2.05
CA ASP A 27 2.66 3.58 -2.19
C ASP A 27 3.16 4.85 -1.50
N ILE A 28 2.27 5.81 -1.33
CA ILE A 28 2.62 7.10 -0.74
C ILE A 28 2.96 6.95 0.75
N ASP A 29 2.26 6.10 1.50
CA ASP A 29 2.53 5.91 2.93
C ASP A 29 3.86 5.19 3.14
N ALA A 30 4.09 4.10 2.41
CA ALA A 30 5.34 3.35 2.43
C ALA A 30 6.56 4.23 2.13
N PHE A 31 6.48 5.03 1.08
CA PHE A 31 7.58 5.94 0.71
C PHE A 31 7.75 7.07 1.72
N SER A 32 6.65 7.69 2.16
CA SER A 32 6.70 8.81 3.12
C SER A 32 7.26 8.37 4.47
N SER A 33 6.87 7.18 4.96
CA SER A 33 7.37 6.64 6.23
C SER A 33 8.87 6.32 6.18
N MET A 34 9.35 5.73 5.07
CA MET A 34 10.76 5.45 4.86
C MET A 34 11.59 6.73 4.75
N LEU A 35 11.13 7.71 3.96
CA LEU A 35 11.82 8.99 3.79
C LEU A 35 11.83 9.82 5.08
N LEU A 36 10.74 9.81 5.84
CA LEU A 36 10.68 10.46 7.16
C LEU A 36 11.73 9.87 8.13
N MET A 37 11.87 8.54 8.15
CA MET A 37 12.89 7.85 8.94
C MET A 37 14.30 8.25 8.49
N TYR A 38 14.55 8.28 7.17
CA TYR A 38 15.82 8.73 6.61
C TYR A 38 16.18 10.14 7.05
N LYS A 39 15.27 11.11 6.84
CA LYS A 39 15.49 12.53 7.20
C LYS A 39 15.80 12.68 8.68
N ALA A 40 15.00 12.04 9.55
CA ALA A 40 15.19 12.13 10.99
C ALA A 40 16.54 11.56 11.46
N ILE A 41 16.96 10.40 10.94
CA ILE A 41 18.24 9.80 11.32
C ILE A 41 19.39 10.63 10.75
N LYS A 42 19.29 11.11 9.50
CA LYS A 42 20.34 11.92 8.86
C LYS A 42 20.55 13.26 9.53
N GLU A 43 19.48 13.90 10.01
CA GLU A 43 19.56 15.14 10.80
C GLU A 43 20.23 14.90 12.15
N MET A 44 19.83 13.83 12.85
CA MET A 44 20.35 13.50 14.18
C MET A 44 21.79 12.96 14.18
N TYR A 45 22.20 12.32 13.08
CA TYR A 45 23.49 11.64 12.93
C TYR A 45 24.01 11.80 11.50
N PRO A 46 24.49 12.99 11.12
CA PRO A 46 24.92 13.29 9.73
C PRO A 46 26.04 12.38 9.22
N GLU A 47 26.85 11.83 10.14
CA GLU A 47 27.99 10.97 9.85
C GLU A 47 27.61 9.54 9.42
N LYS A 48 26.36 9.12 9.68
CA LYS A 48 25.94 7.75 9.38
C LYS A 48 25.73 7.54 7.87
N GLN A 49 26.10 6.36 7.43
CA GLN A 49 25.77 5.87 6.09
C GLN A 49 24.33 5.32 6.12
N ILE A 50 23.44 5.94 5.39
CA ILE A 50 22.04 5.52 5.31
C ILE A 50 21.70 5.30 3.86
N THR A 51 21.29 4.08 3.53
CA THR A 51 20.87 3.70 2.19
C THR A 51 19.38 3.39 2.21
N MET A 52 18.63 3.95 1.26
CA MET A 52 17.23 3.59 1.01
C MET A 52 17.16 2.75 -0.26
N LYS A 53 16.60 1.55 -0.17
CA LYS A 53 16.43 0.65 -1.32
C LYS A 53 14.98 0.25 -1.50
N THR A 54 14.59 0.06 -2.77
CA THR A 54 13.27 -0.45 -3.16
C THR A 54 13.39 -1.27 -4.43
N ARG A 55 12.49 -2.22 -4.65
CA ARG A 55 12.42 -2.96 -5.92
C ARG A 55 11.76 -2.18 -7.05
N GLN A 56 10.83 -1.31 -6.70
CA GLN A 56 10.10 -0.48 -7.66
C GLN A 56 10.02 0.95 -7.13
N TYR A 57 10.11 1.92 -8.03
CA TYR A 57 9.81 3.29 -7.64
C TYR A 57 8.31 3.43 -7.33
N PRO A 58 7.96 4.34 -6.39
CA PRO A 58 6.56 4.65 -6.13
C PRO A 58 5.84 5.02 -7.43
N ASN A 59 4.71 4.35 -7.67
CA ASN A 59 3.85 4.66 -8.83
C ASN A 59 2.98 5.89 -8.57
N SER A 60 3.55 6.92 -7.96
CA SER A 60 2.79 8.09 -7.57
C SER A 60 3.44 9.37 -8.11
N LYS A 61 2.60 10.28 -8.52
CA LYS A 61 2.99 11.66 -8.84
C LYS A 61 3.22 12.46 -7.55
N LEU A 62 4.05 11.93 -6.63
CA LEU A 62 4.35 12.58 -5.36
C LEU A 62 4.93 13.96 -5.58
N PRO A 63 4.48 14.98 -4.85
CA PRO A 63 5.04 16.33 -4.93
C PRO A 63 6.53 16.40 -4.55
N LEU A 64 7.05 15.40 -3.84
CA LEU A 64 8.41 15.31 -3.29
C LEU A 64 9.39 14.53 -4.19
N MET A 65 9.19 14.54 -5.50
CA MET A 65 10.04 13.82 -6.48
C MET A 65 11.53 14.13 -6.39
N LYS A 66 11.94 15.27 -5.83
CA LYS A 66 13.36 15.62 -5.66
C LYS A 66 14.10 14.66 -4.74
N GLU A 67 13.42 14.09 -3.76
CA GLU A 67 13.99 13.17 -2.78
C GLU A 67 14.16 11.74 -3.33
N LEU A 68 13.58 11.44 -4.49
CA LEU A 68 13.77 10.14 -5.15
C LEU A 68 15.24 9.88 -5.56
N THR A 69 16.07 10.93 -5.64
CA THR A 69 17.49 10.78 -5.96
C THR A 69 18.29 10.01 -4.92
N VAL A 70 17.80 9.92 -3.69
CA VAL A 70 18.42 9.16 -2.60
C VAL A 70 17.90 7.71 -2.53
N LEU A 71 16.85 7.38 -3.28
CA LEU A 71 16.25 6.06 -3.33
C LEU A 71 16.91 5.23 -4.43
N GLN A 72 17.47 4.08 -4.05
CA GLN A 72 18.11 3.15 -4.96
C GLN A 72 17.12 2.05 -5.35
N LYS A 73 16.95 1.84 -6.65
CA LYS A 73 16.17 0.73 -7.18
C LYS A 73 17.07 -0.48 -7.41
N GLU A 74 16.74 -1.60 -6.78
CA GLU A 74 17.43 -2.88 -6.95
C GLU A 74 16.42 -4.02 -7.12
N GLU A 75 16.64 -4.91 -8.08
CA GLU A 75 15.76 -6.07 -8.30
C GLU A 75 15.89 -7.12 -7.20
N ASN A 76 17.10 -7.28 -6.68
CA ASN A 76 17.39 -8.22 -5.59
C ASN A 76 18.15 -7.46 -4.49
N ILE A 77 17.43 -7.12 -3.41
CA ILE A 77 18.00 -6.36 -2.30
C ILE A 77 18.70 -7.34 -1.35
N GLN A 78 20.02 -7.23 -1.29
CA GLN A 78 20.86 -7.98 -0.36
C GLN A 78 21.43 -7.03 0.70
N PRO A 79 21.39 -7.43 1.99
CA PRO A 79 22.14 -6.72 3.03
C PRO A 79 23.64 -6.96 2.84
N GLU A 80 24.41 -5.89 2.67
CA GLU A 80 25.85 -5.95 2.41
C GLU A 80 26.66 -5.28 3.52
N GLY A 81 26.56 -5.82 4.75
CA GLY A 81 27.33 -5.32 5.88
C GLY A 81 26.67 -4.17 6.65
N GLU A 82 25.35 -4.04 6.53
CA GLU A 82 24.58 -3.13 7.39
C GLU A 82 24.54 -3.62 8.84
N ASP A 83 24.62 -2.65 9.77
CA ASP A 83 24.50 -2.91 11.21
C ASP A 83 23.03 -2.94 11.66
N LEU A 84 22.16 -2.24 10.93
CA LEU A 84 20.76 -2.03 11.23
C LEU A 84 19.93 -1.96 9.96
N ILE A 85 18.83 -2.70 9.94
CA ILE A 85 17.82 -2.64 8.89
C ILE A 85 16.52 -2.13 9.51
N ILE A 86 15.91 -1.12 8.92
CA ILE A 86 14.60 -0.61 9.34
C ILE A 86 13.66 -0.74 8.14
N ILE A 87 12.55 -1.43 8.35
CA ILE A 87 11.51 -1.65 7.35
C ILE A 87 10.27 -0.91 7.80
N THR A 88 9.78 -0.04 6.94
CA THR A 88 8.55 0.71 7.20
C THR A 88 7.43 0.20 6.31
N ASP A 89 6.21 0.23 6.82
CA ASP A 89 4.99 -0.16 6.12
C ASP A 89 5.02 -1.62 5.62
N SER A 90 5.61 -2.47 6.41
CA SER A 90 5.57 -3.92 6.22
C SER A 90 5.97 -4.63 7.50
N SER A 91 5.27 -5.70 7.84
CA SER A 91 5.59 -6.59 8.96
C SER A 91 6.23 -7.90 8.54
N VAL A 92 6.34 -8.15 7.23
CA VAL A 92 6.86 -9.42 6.71
C VAL A 92 7.84 -9.21 5.56
N TRP A 93 8.88 -10.01 5.55
CA TRP A 93 9.93 -9.99 4.53
C TRP A 93 9.41 -10.21 3.11
N LYS A 94 8.46 -11.15 2.95
CA LYS A 94 7.88 -11.51 1.67
C LYS A 94 7.26 -10.32 0.90
N LEU A 95 6.84 -9.28 1.63
CA LEU A 95 6.33 -8.06 0.99
C LEU A 95 7.45 -7.13 0.51
N CYS A 96 8.65 -7.24 1.06
CA CYS A 96 9.78 -6.41 0.65
C CYS A 96 10.47 -6.94 -0.60
N GLN A 97 10.45 -8.27 -0.81
CA GLN A 97 11.05 -8.92 -1.98
C GLN A 97 10.39 -10.28 -2.28
N GLU A 98 10.51 -10.75 -3.54
CA GLU A 98 9.86 -11.99 -3.99
C GLU A 98 10.51 -13.24 -3.41
N GLU A 99 11.83 -13.22 -3.20
CA GLU A 99 12.60 -14.32 -2.61
C GLU A 99 13.00 -13.93 -1.19
N GLY A 100 12.16 -14.35 -0.21
CA GLY A 100 12.22 -13.89 1.16
C GLY A 100 13.34 -14.42 2.05
N ASP A 101 14.30 -15.21 1.53
CA ASP A 101 15.20 -15.98 2.40
C ASP A 101 16.51 -15.26 2.75
N THR A 102 17.01 -14.40 1.90
CA THR A 102 18.35 -13.81 2.09
C THR A 102 18.46 -12.77 3.22
N ILE A 103 17.38 -12.07 3.54
CA ILE A 103 17.40 -11.11 4.66
C ILE A 103 17.25 -11.83 6.01
N LYS A 104 16.74 -13.06 6.04
CA LYS A 104 16.69 -13.89 7.27
C LYS A 104 18.09 -14.25 7.79
N GLU A 105 19.08 -14.34 6.91
CA GLU A 105 20.45 -14.72 7.24
C GLU A 105 21.35 -13.56 7.67
N THR A 106 20.84 -12.33 7.72
CA THR A 106 21.64 -11.18 8.14
C THR A 106 21.94 -11.20 9.64
N ASN A 107 23.15 -10.80 10.01
CA ASN A 107 23.53 -10.54 11.39
C ASN A 107 23.04 -9.15 11.88
N ALA A 108 22.49 -8.33 11.01
CA ALA A 108 21.95 -7.02 11.38
C ALA A 108 20.72 -7.15 12.28
N SER A 109 20.52 -6.16 13.14
CA SER A 109 19.26 -6.03 13.86
C SER A 109 18.20 -5.45 12.93
N VAL A 110 17.02 -6.06 12.91
CA VAL A 110 15.92 -5.69 12.00
C VAL A 110 14.75 -5.12 12.78
N PHE A 111 14.28 -3.95 12.40
CA PHE A 111 13.08 -3.32 12.95
C PHE A 111 12.02 -3.15 11.89
N PHE A 112 10.85 -3.72 12.13
CA PHE A 112 9.64 -3.48 11.37
C PHE A 112 8.81 -2.40 12.07
N ILE A 113 8.45 -1.36 11.35
CA ILE A 113 7.59 -0.27 11.82
C ILE A 113 6.39 -0.21 10.90
N ASP A 114 5.26 -0.70 11.38
CA ASP A 114 4.09 -0.96 10.56
C ASP A 114 2.81 -0.60 11.32
N HIS A 115 1.68 -0.57 10.61
CA HIS A 115 0.35 -0.32 11.16
C HIS A 115 -0.66 -1.40 10.78
N HIS A 116 -0.31 -2.30 9.85
CA HIS A 116 -1.16 -3.40 9.42
C HIS A 116 -1.35 -4.43 10.54
N ARG A 117 -2.54 -5.05 10.56
CA ARG A 117 -2.78 -6.22 11.42
C ARG A 117 -2.08 -7.42 10.80
N THR A 118 -1.08 -7.93 11.47
CA THR A 118 -0.37 -9.14 11.06
C THR A 118 -0.34 -10.12 12.22
N ASP A 119 -0.75 -11.35 11.96
CA ASP A 119 -0.48 -12.48 12.86
C ASP A 119 1.01 -12.81 12.74
N ILE A 120 1.77 -12.31 13.69
CA ILE A 120 3.20 -12.48 13.73
C ILE A 120 3.49 -13.72 14.56
N ASP A 121 3.99 -14.78 13.93
CA ASP A 121 4.51 -15.93 14.65
C ASP A 121 5.85 -15.53 15.32
N GLU A 122 5.82 -15.38 16.64
CA GLU A 122 6.96 -14.86 17.41
C GLU A 122 8.12 -15.86 17.54
N GLU A 123 7.89 -17.16 17.29
CA GLU A 123 8.86 -18.23 17.58
C GLU A 123 10.05 -18.32 16.59
N GLU A 124 9.96 -17.72 15.40
CA GLU A 124 11.00 -17.82 14.35
C GLU A 124 11.98 -16.63 14.25
N ARG A 125 12.02 -15.69 15.24
CA ARG A 125 12.53 -14.34 14.95
C ARG A 125 13.68 -13.88 15.83
N THR A 126 14.86 -14.46 15.62
CA THR A 126 16.10 -13.96 16.24
C THR A 126 16.49 -12.58 15.61
N ASN A 127 16.76 -11.58 16.45
CA ASN A 127 17.16 -10.21 16.06
C ASN A 127 16.12 -9.38 15.29
N GLN A 128 14.83 -9.76 15.31
CA GLN A 128 13.75 -9.00 14.70
C GLN A 128 12.85 -8.36 15.76
N TYR A 129 12.46 -7.10 15.51
CA TYR A 129 11.70 -6.29 16.46
C TYR A 129 10.56 -5.58 15.73
N PHE A 130 9.41 -5.47 16.40
CA PHE A 130 8.21 -4.89 15.81
C PHE A 130 7.72 -3.69 16.59
N ILE A 131 7.37 -2.62 15.89
CA ILE A 131 6.71 -1.43 16.39
C ILE A 131 5.42 -1.27 15.58
N ASN A 132 4.32 -1.63 16.21
CA ASN A 132 2.98 -1.49 15.64
C ASN A 132 2.00 -1.20 16.78
N GLU A 133 1.33 -0.06 16.72
CA GLU A 133 0.32 0.36 17.71
C GLU A 133 -1.08 0.51 17.06
N GLY A 134 -1.27 -0.02 15.85
CA GLY A 134 -2.54 0.08 15.11
C GLY A 134 -2.89 1.52 14.75
N ARG A 135 -1.89 2.31 14.36
CA ARG A 135 -2.10 3.67 13.90
C ARG A 135 -2.72 3.72 12.53
N SER A 136 -3.14 4.88 12.09
CA SER A 136 -3.85 5.05 10.83
C SER A 136 -2.98 4.87 9.59
N SER A 137 -1.66 4.99 9.74
CA SER A 137 -0.67 4.82 8.67
C SER A 137 0.71 4.51 9.24
N ALA A 138 1.59 3.90 8.44
CA ALA A 138 2.98 3.67 8.84
C ALA A 138 3.73 4.99 9.04
N THR A 139 3.40 6.03 8.27
CA THR A 139 3.99 7.36 8.46
C THR A 139 3.59 7.98 9.79
N GLU A 140 2.34 7.84 10.24
CA GLU A 140 1.93 8.24 11.59
C GLU A 140 2.69 7.45 12.65
N GLN A 141 2.83 6.13 12.49
CA GLN A 141 3.58 5.27 13.41
C GLN A 141 5.05 5.70 13.51
N VAL A 142 5.71 5.94 12.37
CA VAL A 142 7.09 6.44 12.34
C VAL A 142 7.22 7.79 13.01
N TYR A 143 6.34 8.74 12.70
CA TYR A 143 6.36 10.08 13.29
C TYR A 143 6.29 10.04 14.82
N VAL A 144 5.32 9.32 15.36
CA VAL A 144 5.15 9.20 16.81
C VAL A 144 6.33 8.49 17.46
N THR A 145 6.87 7.46 16.81
CA THR A 145 8.08 6.76 17.26
C THR A 145 9.28 7.70 17.33
N LEU A 146 9.52 8.49 16.28
CA LEU A 146 10.62 9.46 16.22
C LEU A 146 10.49 10.53 17.31
N LYS A 147 9.31 11.09 17.54
CA LYS A 147 9.04 12.02 18.64
C LYS A 147 9.40 11.42 20.00
N ARG A 148 9.02 10.18 20.25
CA ARG A 148 9.29 9.50 21.51
C ARG A 148 10.78 9.20 21.71
N ILE A 149 11.49 8.75 20.66
CA ILE A 149 12.91 8.37 20.79
C ILE A 149 13.85 9.57 20.82
N PHE A 150 13.56 10.63 20.08
CA PHE A 150 14.43 11.81 19.99
C PHE A 150 13.95 13.00 20.81
N ARG A 151 12.68 13.03 21.21
CA ARG A 151 12.06 14.06 22.05
C ARG A 151 12.30 15.47 21.47
N ASP A 152 12.70 16.43 22.29
CA ASP A 152 12.92 17.85 21.93
C ASP A 152 13.99 18.06 20.85
N LYS A 153 14.79 17.02 20.56
CA LYS A 153 15.80 17.07 19.50
C LYS A 153 15.22 16.81 18.12
N PHE A 154 14.07 16.13 18.03
CA PHE A 154 13.38 15.88 16.77
C PHE A 154 12.54 17.10 16.42
N LYS A 155 13.01 17.86 15.44
CA LYS A 155 12.27 18.99 14.89
C LYS A 155 11.83 18.64 13.48
N ILE A 156 10.55 18.69 13.25
CA ILE A 156 9.99 18.44 11.94
C ILE A 156 10.11 19.69 11.06
N ASP A 157 10.70 19.57 9.88
CA ASP A 157 10.71 20.60 8.87
C ASP A 157 9.45 20.55 7.99
N LYS A 158 9.34 21.47 7.03
CA LYS A 158 8.20 21.55 6.11
C LYS A 158 8.01 20.28 5.28
N GLU A 159 9.09 19.66 4.84
CA GLU A 159 9.05 18.45 4.02
C GLU A 159 8.61 17.26 4.86
N ALA A 160 9.18 17.10 6.05
CA ALA A 160 8.77 16.04 6.96
C ALA A 160 7.29 16.20 7.40
N ALA A 161 6.84 17.44 7.64
CA ALA A 161 5.44 17.71 7.93
C ALA A 161 4.50 17.36 6.75
N ALA A 162 4.95 17.61 5.52
CA ALA A 162 4.20 17.21 4.32
C ALA A 162 4.14 15.68 4.18
N LEU A 163 5.26 14.97 4.40
CA LEU A 163 5.30 13.49 4.37
C LEU A 163 4.25 12.88 5.31
N VAL A 164 4.22 13.37 6.57
CA VAL A 164 3.25 12.85 7.55
C VAL A 164 1.81 13.08 7.08
N GLN A 165 1.51 14.25 6.53
CA GLN A 165 0.17 14.54 6.02
C GLN A 165 -0.20 13.65 4.83
N TYR A 166 0.71 13.46 3.86
CA TYR A 166 0.44 12.61 2.68
C TYR A 166 0.18 11.16 3.07
N GLY A 167 1.01 10.56 3.93
CA GLY A 167 0.81 9.19 4.38
C GLY A 167 -0.54 9.02 5.09
N ILE A 168 -0.86 9.90 6.03
CA ILE A 168 -2.16 9.86 6.74
C ILE A 168 -3.34 10.03 5.77
N ILE A 169 -3.29 10.99 4.84
CA ILE A 169 -4.39 11.25 3.90
C ILE A 169 -4.68 10.01 3.04
N VAL A 170 -3.64 9.37 2.53
CA VAL A 170 -3.80 8.24 1.62
C VAL A 170 -4.35 7.03 2.34
N ASP A 171 -3.73 6.64 3.44
CA ASP A 171 -4.08 5.42 4.16
C ASP A 171 -5.40 5.48 4.91
N THR A 172 -5.81 6.67 5.32
CA THR A 172 -7.13 6.88 5.90
C THR A 172 -8.24 7.06 4.86
N GLY A 173 -7.90 7.05 3.57
CA GLY A 173 -8.85 7.42 2.52
C GLY A 173 -9.45 8.80 2.77
N ARG A 174 -8.64 9.77 3.15
CA ARG A 174 -9.05 11.14 3.55
C ARG A 174 -9.89 11.13 4.81
N PHE A 175 -9.45 10.38 5.82
CA PHE A 175 -10.13 10.24 7.12
C PHE A 175 -11.47 9.50 7.07
N LEU A 176 -11.75 8.75 5.99
CA LEU A 176 -13.00 7.98 5.84
C LEU A 176 -12.93 6.58 6.46
N PHE A 177 -11.71 6.03 6.62
CA PHE A 177 -11.56 4.66 7.10
C PHE A 177 -11.52 4.57 8.63
N ASP A 178 -11.93 3.43 9.16
CA ASP A 178 -12.01 3.16 10.61
C ASP A 178 -10.67 3.26 11.36
N LEU A 179 -9.56 3.17 10.64
CA LEU A 179 -8.23 3.40 11.20
C LEU A 179 -8.00 4.85 11.65
N THR A 180 -8.86 5.77 11.21
CA THR A 180 -8.80 7.19 11.62
C THR A 180 -9.22 7.32 13.09
N THR A 181 -8.31 7.73 13.94
CA THR A 181 -8.55 7.89 15.38
C THR A 181 -8.44 9.36 15.82
N PRO A 182 -8.91 9.71 17.03
CA PRO A 182 -8.64 11.04 17.59
C PRO A 182 -7.15 11.40 17.67
N GLU A 183 -6.27 10.40 17.83
CA GLU A 183 -4.82 10.60 17.82
C GLU A 183 -4.31 10.99 16.44
N THR A 184 -4.84 10.34 15.40
CA THR A 184 -4.55 10.71 14.00
C THR A 184 -4.83 12.19 13.73
N PHE A 185 -5.99 12.69 14.17
CA PHE A 185 -6.31 14.11 14.04
C PHE A 185 -5.39 15.03 14.84
N ARG A 186 -4.95 14.62 16.03
CA ARG A 186 -3.99 15.41 16.82
C ARG A 186 -2.62 15.48 16.12
N VAL A 187 -2.12 14.34 15.63
CA VAL A 187 -0.89 14.29 14.85
C VAL A 187 -1.02 15.14 13.59
N PHE A 188 -2.12 15.00 12.87
CA PHE A 188 -2.36 15.76 11.65
C PHE A 188 -2.40 17.27 11.91
N ALA A 189 -3.11 17.72 12.94
CA ALA A 189 -3.17 19.11 13.34
C ALA A 189 -1.78 19.66 13.74
N GLU A 190 -1.03 18.90 14.51
CA GLU A 190 0.33 19.27 14.94
C GLU A 190 1.26 19.51 13.75
N VAL A 191 1.28 18.59 12.77
CA VAL A 191 2.16 18.75 11.62
C VAL A 191 1.69 19.85 10.67
N MET A 192 0.39 20.14 10.61
CA MET A 192 -0.16 21.28 9.88
C MET A 192 0.28 22.63 10.43
N GLU A 193 0.56 22.75 11.74
CA GLU A 193 1.12 23.96 12.33
C GLU A 193 2.52 24.30 11.79
N VAL A 194 3.29 23.27 11.38
CA VAL A 194 4.62 23.44 10.76
C VAL A 194 4.50 23.78 9.27
N TYR A 195 3.68 23.02 8.57
CA TYR A 195 3.41 23.20 7.14
C TYR A 195 2.06 22.58 6.78
N ARG A 196 1.26 23.31 6.05
CA ARG A 196 -0.02 22.84 5.53
C ARG A 196 0.16 22.43 4.06
N VAL A 197 -0.07 21.15 3.75
CA VAL A 197 -0.16 20.70 2.36
C VAL A 197 -1.45 21.22 1.72
N ASP A 198 -1.39 21.51 0.44
CA ASP A 198 -2.59 21.75 -0.37
C ASP A 198 -3.22 20.39 -0.69
N ILE A 199 -4.19 19.98 0.12
CA ILE A 199 -4.89 18.69 -0.02
C ILE A 199 -5.67 18.66 -1.33
N GLU A 200 -6.25 19.77 -1.74
CA GLU A 200 -7.01 19.86 -2.98
C GLU A 200 -6.10 19.63 -4.19
N ASP A 201 -4.97 20.33 -4.28
CA ASP A 201 -3.99 20.14 -5.35
C ASP A 201 -3.43 18.71 -5.35
N PHE A 202 -3.14 18.16 -4.16
CA PHE A 202 -2.67 16.78 -4.02
C PHE A 202 -3.71 15.77 -4.55
N GLU A 203 -4.97 15.90 -4.16
CA GLU A 203 -6.06 15.07 -4.65
C GLU A 203 -6.27 15.21 -6.15
N TYR A 204 -6.27 16.43 -6.66
CA TYR A 204 -6.37 16.66 -8.10
C TYR A 204 -5.26 15.99 -8.89
N ARG A 205 -4.02 16.05 -8.40
CA ARG A 205 -2.88 15.41 -9.08
C ARG A 205 -2.94 13.90 -9.01
N SER A 206 -3.26 13.34 -7.83
CA SER A 206 -3.33 11.90 -7.62
C SER A 206 -4.58 11.26 -8.25
N ALA A 207 -5.69 12.00 -8.32
CA ALA A 207 -6.95 11.54 -8.88
C ALA A 207 -7.12 11.82 -10.38
N LYS A 208 -6.14 12.48 -11.04
CA LYS A 208 -6.24 12.71 -12.48
C LYS A 208 -6.27 11.43 -13.25
N PHE A 209 -7.35 11.28 -13.93
CA PHE A 209 -7.71 10.17 -14.76
C PHE A 209 -7.37 10.48 -16.22
N PRO A 210 -6.65 9.63 -16.96
CA PRO A 210 -6.32 9.86 -18.36
C PRO A 210 -7.58 10.01 -19.21
N ARG A 211 -7.58 10.98 -20.14
CA ARG A 211 -8.73 11.20 -21.03
C ARG A 211 -9.09 9.92 -21.80
N GLU A 212 -8.10 9.19 -22.24
CA GLU A 212 -8.22 7.94 -23.03
C GLU A 212 -8.90 6.83 -22.23
N ALA A 213 -8.79 6.84 -20.91
CA ALA A 213 -9.45 5.87 -20.04
C ALA A 213 -10.96 6.11 -19.89
N ASN A 214 -11.50 7.29 -20.27
CA ASN A 214 -12.94 7.53 -20.23
C ASN A 214 -13.72 6.58 -21.17
N ASP A 215 -13.20 6.33 -22.36
CA ASP A 215 -13.86 5.43 -23.32
C ASP A 215 -13.86 4.00 -22.79
N VAL A 216 -12.80 3.59 -22.09
CA VAL A 216 -12.73 2.28 -21.41
C VAL A 216 -13.76 2.19 -20.28
N VAL A 217 -13.94 3.26 -19.48
CA VAL A 217 -15.00 3.31 -18.45
C VAL A 217 -16.38 3.12 -19.07
N ILE A 218 -16.64 3.75 -20.21
CA ILE A 218 -17.92 3.58 -20.92
C ILE A 218 -18.15 2.12 -21.31
N GLU A 219 -17.12 1.42 -21.82
CA GLU A 219 -17.26 -0.01 -22.16
C GLU A 219 -17.52 -0.87 -20.93
N TYR A 220 -16.84 -0.61 -19.79
CA TYR A 220 -17.15 -1.28 -18.52
C TYR A 220 -18.59 -1.05 -18.05
N LEU A 221 -19.09 0.18 -18.16
CA LEU A 221 -20.45 0.51 -17.74
C LEU A 221 -21.53 -0.16 -18.58
N LYS A 222 -21.25 -0.53 -19.84
CA LYS A 222 -22.17 -1.33 -20.67
C LYS A 222 -22.35 -2.75 -20.16
N THR A 223 -21.38 -3.29 -19.42
CA THR A 223 -21.41 -4.63 -18.85
C THR A 223 -21.83 -4.64 -17.38
N LEU A 224 -22.13 -3.46 -16.81
CA LEU A 224 -22.56 -3.36 -15.42
C LEU A 224 -23.83 -4.18 -15.17
N THR A 225 -23.71 -5.14 -14.29
CA THR A 225 -24.82 -5.99 -13.82
C THR A 225 -24.98 -5.80 -12.32
N ILE A 226 -26.22 -5.59 -11.87
CA ILE A 226 -26.57 -5.42 -10.45
C ILE A 226 -27.51 -6.55 -10.05
N GLU A 227 -27.15 -7.32 -9.04
CA GLU A 227 -27.91 -8.43 -8.48
C GLU A 227 -28.03 -8.25 -6.95
N GLY A 228 -29.20 -7.79 -6.50
CA GLY A 228 -29.40 -7.48 -5.09
C GLY A 228 -28.51 -6.34 -4.62
N ASP A 229 -27.63 -6.61 -3.66
CA ASP A 229 -26.64 -5.68 -3.13
C ASP A 229 -25.24 -5.85 -3.74
N MET A 230 -25.09 -6.76 -4.71
CA MET A 230 -23.87 -7.01 -5.47
C MET A 230 -23.93 -6.34 -6.83
N ALA A 231 -22.79 -5.84 -7.30
CA ALA A 231 -22.63 -5.46 -8.70
C ALA A 231 -21.32 -5.99 -9.28
N TYR A 232 -21.31 -6.26 -10.57
CA TYR A 232 -20.08 -6.59 -11.28
C TYR A 232 -20.04 -5.96 -12.67
N MET A 233 -18.82 -5.82 -13.18
CA MET A 233 -18.57 -5.35 -14.55
C MET A 233 -17.26 -5.91 -15.07
N TYR A 234 -17.13 -5.94 -16.39
CA TYR A 234 -15.95 -6.49 -17.05
C TYR A 234 -15.63 -5.78 -18.36
N ILE A 235 -14.42 -6.00 -18.84
CA ILE A 235 -14.04 -5.69 -20.22
C ILE A 235 -13.38 -6.93 -20.83
N SER A 236 -13.82 -7.31 -22.04
CA SER A 236 -13.23 -8.44 -22.77
C SER A 236 -11.99 -8.01 -23.56
N GLN A 237 -11.13 -8.98 -23.88
CA GLN A 237 -9.97 -8.73 -24.75
C GLN A 237 -10.42 -8.27 -26.15
N ASP A 238 -11.51 -8.86 -26.69
CA ASP A 238 -12.05 -8.50 -27.99
C ASP A 238 -12.44 -7.02 -28.11
N ILE A 239 -13.07 -6.47 -27.05
CA ILE A 239 -13.42 -5.05 -27.01
C ILE A 239 -12.17 -4.18 -26.94
N ILE A 240 -11.16 -4.58 -26.15
CA ILE A 240 -9.89 -3.86 -26.07
C ILE A 240 -9.22 -3.79 -27.44
N ASP A 241 -9.14 -4.92 -28.14
CA ASP A 241 -8.52 -5.04 -29.46
C ASP A 241 -9.31 -4.27 -30.54
N GLN A 242 -10.63 -4.44 -30.55
CA GLN A 242 -11.52 -3.76 -31.50
C GLN A 242 -11.46 -2.22 -31.36
N ARG A 243 -11.36 -1.73 -30.12
CA ARG A 243 -11.33 -0.29 -29.83
C ARG A 243 -9.90 0.28 -29.84
N GLY A 244 -8.89 -0.58 -29.87
CA GLY A 244 -7.49 -0.17 -29.81
C GLY A 244 -7.09 0.46 -28.46
N PHE A 245 -7.66 -0.03 -27.36
CA PHE A 245 -7.38 0.55 -26.04
C PHE A 245 -5.98 0.19 -25.57
N GLU A 246 -5.25 1.20 -25.10
CA GLU A 246 -3.94 1.05 -24.49
C GLU A 246 -4.06 0.34 -23.12
N LYS A 247 -3.12 -0.56 -22.81
CA LYS A 247 -3.05 -1.28 -21.53
C LYS A 247 -3.12 -0.33 -20.32
N GLN A 248 -2.47 0.81 -20.42
CA GLN A 248 -2.49 1.82 -19.36
C GLN A 248 -3.89 2.37 -19.14
N ALA A 249 -4.61 2.73 -20.20
CA ALA A 249 -5.98 3.25 -20.12
C ALA A 249 -6.93 2.23 -19.47
N VAL A 250 -6.80 0.94 -19.81
CA VAL A 250 -7.58 -0.14 -19.20
C VAL A 250 -7.27 -0.29 -17.72
N ASN A 251 -5.99 -0.24 -17.33
CA ASN A 251 -5.60 -0.32 -15.93
C ASN A 251 -6.12 0.87 -15.11
N GLU A 252 -6.04 2.08 -15.64
CA GLU A 252 -6.54 3.29 -14.97
C GLU A 252 -8.07 3.25 -14.79
N ALA A 253 -8.80 2.85 -15.84
CA ALA A 253 -10.26 2.67 -15.76
C ALA A 253 -10.65 1.61 -14.74
N PHE A 254 -9.94 0.48 -14.73
CA PHE A 254 -10.15 -0.60 -13.77
C PHE A 254 -9.95 -0.13 -12.31
N VAL A 255 -8.85 0.58 -12.03
CA VAL A 255 -8.57 1.11 -10.69
C VAL A 255 -9.64 2.12 -10.27
N PHE A 256 -10.00 3.04 -11.16
CA PHE A 256 -11.06 4.02 -10.89
C PHE A 256 -12.39 3.35 -10.55
N LEU A 257 -12.84 2.43 -11.37
CA LEU A 257 -14.15 1.79 -11.21
C LEU A 257 -14.22 0.91 -9.95
N LYS A 258 -13.17 0.14 -9.64
CA LYS A 258 -13.17 -0.70 -8.44
C LYS A 258 -13.13 0.09 -7.14
N ASP A 259 -12.40 1.21 -7.11
CA ASP A 259 -12.15 1.95 -5.85
C ASP A 259 -13.09 3.14 -5.65
N LYS A 260 -13.60 3.74 -6.75
CA LYS A 260 -14.37 4.99 -6.70
C LYS A 260 -15.77 4.91 -7.31
N TYR A 261 -16.21 3.75 -7.80
CA TYR A 261 -17.52 3.63 -8.43
C TYR A 261 -18.35 2.47 -7.92
N LEU A 262 -17.86 1.24 -8.01
CA LEU A 262 -18.65 0.02 -7.86
C LEU A 262 -19.53 0.01 -6.60
N ARG A 263 -18.94 0.19 -5.42
CA ARG A 263 -19.66 0.19 -4.13
C ARG A 263 -20.29 1.54 -3.73
N PHE A 264 -20.25 2.53 -4.62
CA PHE A 264 -20.89 3.82 -4.41
C PHE A 264 -22.21 3.96 -5.20
N ILE A 265 -22.62 2.91 -5.90
CA ILE A 265 -23.94 2.81 -6.51
C ILE A 265 -24.97 2.60 -5.40
N GLN A 266 -26.03 3.37 -5.40
CA GLN A 266 -27.07 3.25 -4.37
C GLN A 266 -27.65 1.82 -4.33
N GLY A 267 -27.67 1.22 -3.14
CA GLY A 267 -28.13 -0.16 -2.91
C GLY A 267 -27.10 -1.23 -3.22
N VAL A 268 -25.92 -0.89 -3.75
CA VAL A 268 -24.80 -1.81 -3.95
C VAL A 268 -23.81 -1.65 -2.81
N HIS A 269 -23.42 -2.77 -2.21
CA HIS A 269 -22.52 -2.76 -1.07
C HIS A 269 -21.23 -3.52 -1.31
N TRP A 270 -21.20 -4.41 -2.31
CA TRP A 270 -20.04 -5.18 -2.69
C TRP A 270 -20.08 -5.59 -4.16
N GLY A 271 -19.00 -6.16 -4.66
CA GLY A 271 -18.96 -6.67 -6.01
C GLY A 271 -17.56 -6.89 -6.53
N PHE A 272 -17.46 -7.10 -7.83
CA PHE A 272 -16.19 -7.36 -8.48
C PHE A 272 -16.08 -6.75 -9.88
N ILE A 273 -14.85 -6.62 -10.35
CA ILE A 273 -14.53 -6.12 -11.67
C ILE A 273 -13.46 -7.01 -12.31
N VAL A 274 -13.60 -7.27 -13.60
CA VAL A 274 -12.76 -8.20 -14.36
C VAL A 274 -12.03 -7.49 -15.49
N LYS A 275 -10.74 -7.81 -15.67
CA LYS A 275 -9.94 -7.39 -16.84
C LYS A 275 -8.91 -8.44 -17.23
N PRO A 276 -8.45 -8.48 -18.50
CA PRO A 276 -7.28 -9.27 -18.88
C PRO A 276 -5.98 -8.70 -18.26
N MET A 277 -4.98 -9.58 -18.04
CA MET A 277 -3.68 -9.21 -17.46
C MET A 277 -2.67 -8.72 -18.49
N PHE A 278 -2.96 -8.81 -19.78
CA PHE A 278 -2.06 -8.44 -20.89
C PHE A 278 -0.72 -9.18 -20.89
N ASN A 279 -0.72 -10.41 -20.44
CA ASN A 279 0.40 -11.34 -20.55
C ASN A 279 0.07 -12.48 -21.53
N ASP A 280 1.09 -13.25 -21.91
CA ASP A 280 0.95 -14.35 -22.88
C ASP A 280 0.22 -15.59 -22.33
N ASP A 281 -0.22 -15.54 -21.06
CA ASP A 281 -0.73 -16.69 -20.31
C ASP A 281 -2.26 -16.78 -20.25
N ASN A 282 -3.01 -15.98 -21.00
CA ASN A 282 -4.48 -15.87 -20.90
C ASN A 282 -4.97 -15.67 -19.45
N GLU A 283 -4.21 -14.89 -18.68
CA GLU A 283 -4.57 -14.58 -17.31
C GLU A 283 -5.51 -13.38 -17.22
N TRP A 284 -6.43 -13.48 -16.27
CA TRP A 284 -7.39 -12.44 -15.94
C TRP A 284 -7.25 -12.01 -14.48
N SER A 285 -7.47 -10.75 -14.22
CA SER A 285 -7.55 -10.19 -12.88
C SER A 285 -8.99 -9.94 -12.51
N VAL A 286 -9.42 -10.49 -11.38
CA VAL A 286 -10.69 -10.17 -10.75
C VAL A 286 -10.42 -9.49 -9.43
N SER A 287 -10.93 -8.28 -9.26
CA SER A 287 -10.81 -7.53 -8.01
C SER A 287 -12.16 -7.38 -7.35
N PHE A 288 -12.23 -7.79 -6.10
CA PHE A 288 -13.41 -7.68 -5.26
C PHE A 288 -13.31 -6.48 -4.33
N ARG A 289 -14.44 -5.84 -4.09
CA ARG A 289 -14.58 -4.77 -3.10
C ARG A 289 -15.86 -4.97 -2.31
N SER A 290 -15.80 -4.69 -1.01
CA SER A 290 -16.96 -4.74 -0.14
C SER A 290 -16.99 -3.56 0.82
N THR A 291 -18.15 -3.33 1.41
CA THR A 291 -18.38 -2.36 2.47
C THR A 291 -18.51 -3.10 3.79
N LYS A 292 -18.06 -2.49 4.88
CA LYS A 292 -18.11 -3.07 6.23
C LYS A 292 -19.50 -3.53 6.61
N GLY A 293 -19.59 -4.75 7.12
CA GLY A 293 -20.86 -5.36 7.54
C GLY A 293 -21.64 -6.06 6.43
N TYR A 294 -21.05 -6.13 5.23
CA TYR A 294 -21.59 -6.88 4.09
C TYR A 294 -20.72 -8.10 3.77
N GLN A 295 -20.56 -8.45 2.51
CA GLN A 295 -19.85 -9.66 2.12
C GLN A 295 -18.36 -9.61 2.47
N ASP A 296 -17.86 -10.66 3.14
CA ASP A 296 -16.43 -10.93 3.25
C ASP A 296 -15.90 -11.46 1.91
N VAL A 297 -15.23 -10.59 1.17
CA VAL A 297 -14.71 -10.94 -0.17
C VAL A 297 -13.39 -11.70 -0.13
N GLU A 298 -12.73 -11.76 1.02
CA GLU A 298 -11.53 -12.59 1.20
C GLU A 298 -11.87 -14.09 1.10
N LEU A 299 -13.02 -14.49 1.65
CA LEU A 299 -13.49 -15.88 1.58
C LEU A 299 -13.68 -16.32 0.13
N ILE A 300 -14.28 -15.47 -0.70
CA ILE A 300 -14.48 -15.74 -2.12
C ILE A 300 -13.11 -15.86 -2.84
N ALA A 301 -12.21 -14.92 -2.58
CA ALA A 301 -10.89 -14.92 -3.20
C ALA A 301 -10.07 -16.15 -2.78
N LYS A 302 -10.09 -16.56 -1.51
CA LYS A 302 -9.38 -17.77 -1.01
C LYS A 302 -9.88 -19.06 -1.67
N GLU A 303 -11.19 -19.19 -1.87
CA GLU A 303 -11.76 -20.36 -2.56
C GLU A 303 -11.28 -20.47 -4.02
N LEU A 304 -10.89 -19.34 -4.61
CA LEU A 304 -10.34 -19.23 -5.97
C LEU A 304 -8.80 -19.10 -5.99
N ASN A 305 -8.11 -19.52 -4.94
CA ASN A 305 -6.65 -19.45 -4.78
C ASN A 305 -6.07 -18.02 -4.87
N GLY A 306 -6.87 -17.03 -4.52
CA GLY A 306 -6.44 -15.64 -4.38
C GLY A 306 -6.26 -15.23 -2.92
N GLY A 307 -6.34 -13.93 -2.66
CA GLY A 307 -6.19 -13.39 -1.31
C GLY A 307 -6.48 -11.91 -1.22
N GLY A 308 -6.30 -11.38 -0.02
CA GLY A 308 -6.55 -9.98 0.30
C GLY A 308 -7.06 -9.82 1.71
N HIS A 309 -8.06 -8.97 1.87
CA HIS A 309 -8.72 -8.65 3.13
C HIS A 309 -10.23 -8.72 2.97
N GLU A 310 -10.94 -8.73 4.09
CA GLU A 310 -12.42 -8.77 4.19
C GLU A 310 -13.13 -7.83 3.21
N TYR A 311 -12.58 -6.62 2.97
CA TYR A 311 -13.22 -5.59 2.13
C TYR A 311 -12.54 -5.37 0.78
N ALA A 312 -11.39 -5.98 0.52
CA ALA A 312 -10.61 -5.79 -0.70
C ALA A 312 -9.75 -7.00 -1.00
N SER A 313 -10.13 -7.81 -1.96
CA SER A 313 -9.44 -9.03 -2.35
C SER A 313 -9.27 -9.10 -3.86
N ALA A 314 -8.39 -9.96 -4.33
CA ALA A 314 -8.18 -10.19 -5.75
C ALA A 314 -7.77 -11.63 -6.04
N ILE A 315 -8.07 -12.07 -7.27
CA ILE A 315 -7.59 -13.32 -7.83
C ILE A 315 -6.94 -13.08 -9.19
N LYS A 316 -6.08 -14.01 -9.57
CA LYS A 316 -5.64 -14.20 -10.95
C LYS A 316 -6.12 -15.56 -11.39
N ILE A 317 -6.73 -15.64 -12.55
CA ILE A 317 -7.33 -16.87 -13.07
C ILE A 317 -7.06 -16.99 -14.55
N LYS A 318 -6.76 -18.21 -15.04
CA LYS A 318 -6.58 -18.50 -16.46
C LYS A 318 -7.89 -18.94 -17.06
N ALA A 319 -8.27 -18.32 -18.17
CA ALA A 319 -9.44 -18.71 -18.96
C ALA A 319 -9.31 -18.21 -20.40
N ASP A 320 -10.00 -18.87 -21.33
CA ASP A 320 -9.96 -18.49 -22.73
C ASP A 320 -10.79 -17.24 -23.03
N ASN A 321 -11.81 -16.96 -22.23
CA ASN A 321 -12.69 -15.80 -22.40
C ASN A 321 -13.24 -15.32 -21.05
N VAL A 322 -13.91 -14.17 -21.07
CA VAL A 322 -14.46 -13.55 -19.86
C VAL A 322 -15.69 -14.28 -19.33
N GLU A 323 -16.43 -14.95 -20.17
CA GLU A 323 -17.63 -15.72 -19.81
C GLU A 323 -17.28 -16.86 -18.84
N GLU A 324 -16.20 -17.60 -19.12
CA GLU A 324 -15.69 -18.64 -18.20
C GLU A 324 -15.28 -18.08 -16.83
N ILE A 325 -14.71 -16.87 -16.82
CA ILE A 325 -14.37 -16.18 -15.56
C ILE A 325 -15.64 -15.86 -14.79
N LEU A 326 -16.63 -15.27 -15.46
CA LEU A 326 -17.90 -14.90 -14.83
C LEU A 326 -18.61 -16.13 -14.25
N ASP A 327 -18.69 -17.21 -15.03
CA ASP A 327 -19.30 -18.46 -14.57
C ASP A 327 -18.59 -19.02 -13.34
N THR A 328 -17.26 -19.05 -13.37
CA THR A 328 -16.45 -19.53 -12.25
C THR A 328 -16.64 -18.68 -11.00
N VAL A 329 -16.55 -17.36 -11.13
CA VAL A 329 -16.68 -16.43 -10.01
C VAL A 329 -18.10 -16.44 -9.44
N LEU A 330 -19.13 -16.36 -10.29
CA LEU A 330 -20.53 -16.34 -9.84
C LEU A 330 -20.95 -17.68 -9.19
N ASN A 331 -20.47 -18.82 -9.70
CA ASN A 331 -20.72 -20.12 -9.06
C ASN A 331 -20.02 -20.22 -7.69
N THR A 332 -18.80 -19.69 -7.57
CA THR A 332 -18.09 -19.65 -6.27
C THR A 332 -18.78 -18.73 -5.28
N ILE A 333 -19.26 -17.57 -5.74
CA ILE A 333 -20.06 -16.66 -4.91
C ILE A 333 -21.28 -17.38 -4.36
N LYS A 334 -22.07 -18.03 -5.20
CA LYS A 334 -23.25 -18.80 -4.76
C LYS A 334 -22.91 -19.86 -3.72
N LYS A 335 -21.78 -20.55 -3.87
CA LYS A 335 -21.32 -21.57 -2.92
C LYS A 335 -20.90 -20.99 -1.58
N VAL A 336 -20.23 -19.81 -1.57
CA VAL A 336 -19.71 -19.17 -0.37
C VAL A 336 -20.80 -18.40 0.40
N THR A 337 -21.82 -17.90 -0.30
CA THR A 337 -22.91 -17.09 0.27
C THR A 337 -24.18 -17.89 0.61
N SER A 338 -24.25 -19.18 0.22
CA SER A 338 -25.32 -20.11 0.62
C SER A 338 -25.03 -20.72 1.99
#